data_f422eff8de4069c5b9b626b516470ff9
#
_entry.id   f422eff8de4069c5b9b626b516470ff9
#
_cell.length_a   1.000
_cell.length_b   1.000
_cell.length_c   1.000
_cell.angle_alpha   90.00
_cell.angle_beta   90.00
_cell.angle_gamma   90.00
#
_symmetry.space_group_name_H-M   'P 1'
#
loop_
_entity.id
_entity.type
_entity.pdbx_description
1 polymer ?
#
loop_
_entity_poly.entity_id
_entity_poly.type
_entity_poly.pdbx_seq_one_letter_code
_entity_poly.pdbx_strand_id
1 'polypeptide(L)'
;MKHIRNLCEVRLPASSLTIGSFDGVHLGHQALLKAMVEHARQAGVPSVVLTFFPHPSVVLRGRKPAFYINTPEEKAQRVSEFGVDIMITLRFDRALSEVGPEDFLTRLHDHLHFQDLWIGQDFALGHNREGNRHFLEARSAAHGYRLHVIPRVLIEGEIVSSTRVREALRSGDVARVERYLGKPFMLPGRVVRGVGRGRSLSFPTANLAIWDERAHPRSGVYACLAEVKGAQWQAVTNIGVRPTFGEGKPAPIVETHLLDFEGDLYDEIVRLSFFARLRDEQKFPDAQALMERITRDIARAREILDHRLEESHHA
;
A
#
# COMPACT_ATOMS: atom_id res chain seq x y z
N MET A 1 4.08 17.91 -5.02
CA MET A 1 2.63 17.67 -4.73
C MET A 1 2.22 18.36 -3.44
N LYS A 2 1.16 19.18 -3.48
CA LYS A 2 0.52 19.76 -2.28
C LYS A 2 -0.46 18.74 -1.69
N HIS A 3 -0.36 18.45 -0.38
CA HIS A 3 -1.29 17.53 0.30
C HIS A 3 -2.22 18.32 1.22
N ILE A 4 -3.54 18.18 1.01
CA ILE A 4 -4.61 18.92 1.68
C ILE A 4 -5.53 17.93 2.38
N ARG A 5 -6.06 18.30 3.54
CA ARG A 5 -6.97 17.43 4.33
C ARG A 5 -8.41 17.94 4.41
N ASN A 6 -8.66 19.16 3.94
CA ASN A 6 -9.98 19.75 3.91
C ASN A 6 -10.22 20.42 2.55
N LEU A 7 -11.36 20.11 1.92
CA LEU A 7 -11.72 20.67 0.61
C LEU A 7 -11.83 22.19 0.65
N CYS A 8 -12.22 22.78 1.79
CA CYS A 8 -12.32 24.24 1.94
C CYS A 8 -10.96 24.98 1.85
N GLU A 9 -9.83 24.27 1.94
CA GLU A 9 -8.48 24.85 1.84
C GLU A 9 -8.03 25.06 0.39
N VAL A 10 -8.87 24.68 -0.59
CA VAL A 10 -8.52 24.76 -2.00
C VAL A 10 -9.66 25.34 -2.81
N ARG A 11 -9.32 26.30 -3.70
CA ARG A 11 -10.17 26.77 -4.77
C ARG A 11 -9.32 26.88 -6.03
N LEU A 12 -9.75 26.24 -7.09
CA LEU A 12 -9.04 26.20 -8.36
C LEU A 12 -9.94 26.81 -9.45
N PRO A 13 -9.36 27.53 -10.42
CA PRO A 13 -10.13 28.03 -11.57
C PRO A 13 -10.45 26.93 -12.58
N ALA A 14 -9.64 25.87 -12.61
CA ALA A 14 -9.79 24.68 -13.44
C ALA A 14 -8.96 23.54 -12.86
N SER A 15 -9.32 22.28 -13.12
CA SER A 15 -8.50 21.11 -12.76
C SER A 15 -8.87 19.86 -13.56
N SER A 16 -8.02 18.84 -13.46
CA SER A 16 -8.28 17.45 -13.88
C SER A 16 -8.32 16.58 -12.64
N LEU A 17 -9.46 15.95 -12.35
CA LEU A 17 -9.76 15.29 -11.08
C LEU A 17 -9.85 13.77 -11.23
N THR A 18 -9.31 13.05 -10.28
CA THR A 18 -9.68 11.66 -10.03
C THR A 18 -10.06 11.43 -8.57
N ILE A 19 -10.97 10.49 -8.35
CA ILE A 19 -11.50 10.15 -7.02
C ILE A 19 -11.32 8.65 -6.79
N GLY A 20 -10.77 8.28 -5.64
CA GLY A 20 -10.60 6.86 -5.33
C GLY A 20 -9.95 6.60 -3.97
N SER A 21 -9.97 5.35 -3.53
CA SER A 21 -9.28 4.95 -2.31
C SER A 21 -7.76 4.87 -2.47
N PHE A 22 -7.28 4.56 -3.67
CA PHE A 22 -5.87 4.44 -4.04
C PHE A 22 -5.04 3.60 -3.06
N ASP A 23 -5.67 2.62 -2.39
CA ASP A 23 -4.97 1.75 -1.45
C ASP A 23 -4.08 0.75 -2.19
N GLY A 24 -2.78 0.80 -1.91
CA GLY A 24 -1.71 0.06 -2.59
C GLY A 24 -1.16 0.73 -3.84
N VAL A 25 -1.82 1.71 -4.43
CA VAL A 25 -1.43 2.35 -5.71
C VAL A 25 -0.98 1.31 -6.75
N HIS A 26 -1.80 0.27 -6.94
CA HIS A 26 -1.54 -0.86 -7.85
C HIS A 26 -1.56 -0.42 -9.33
N LEU A 27 -1.12 -1.26 -10.25
CA LEU A 27 -0.96 -0.93 -11.68
C LEU A 27 -2.22 -0.30 -12.32
N GLY A 28 -3.42 -0.72 -11.89
CA GLY A 28 -4.67 -0.08 -12.35
C GLY A 28 -4.79 1.38 -11.88
N HIS A 29 -4.40 1.70 -10.64
CA HIS A 29 -4.33 3.07 -10.16
C HIS A 29 -3.24 3.86 -10.88
N GLN A 30 -2.09 3.25 -11.13
CA GLN A 30 -0.96 3.89 -11.82
C GLN A 30 -1.33 4.27 -13.25
N ALA A 31 -2.03 3.40 -13.99
CA ALA A 31 -2.50 3.70 -15.34
C ALA A 31 -3.44 4.92 -15.36
N LEU A 32 -4.36 5.00 -14.40
CA LEU A 32 -5.27 6.12 -14.25
C LEU A 32 -4.52 7.42 -13.90
N LEU A 33 -3.59 7.37 -12.92
CA LEU A 33 -2.80 8.53 -12.51
C LEU A 33 -1.94 9.06 -13.65
N LYS A 34 -1.25 8.19 -14.40
CA LYS A 34 -0.41 8.56 -15.55
C LYS A 34 -1.24 9.26 -16.63
N ALA A 35 -2.38 8.69 -17.02
CA ALA A 35 -3.24 9.25 -18.04
C ALA A 35 -3.81 10.63 -17.63
N MET A 36 -4.28 10.74 -16.38
CA MET A 36 -4.79 12.01 -15.84
C MET A 36 -3.71 13.10 -15.78
N VAL A 37 -2.54 12.79 -15.25
CA VAL A 37 -1.44 13.77 -15.11
C VAL A 37 -0.94 14.23 -16.47
N GLU A 38 -0.78 13.32 -17.43
CA GLU A 38 -0.39 13.67 -18.80
C GLU A 38 -1.39 14.60 -19.45
N HIS A 39 -2.69 14.28 -19.36
CA HIS A 39 -3.76 15.13 -19.88
C HIS A 39 -3.80 16.49 -19.17
N ALA A 40 -3.71 16.54 -17.85
CA ALA A 40 -3.72 17.78 -17.07
C ALA A 40 -2.57 18.71 -17.48
N ARG A 41 -1.37 18.15 -17.70
CA ARG A 41 -0.20 18.89 -18.18
C ARG A 41 -0.43 19.48 -19.57
N GLN A 42 -0.98 18.71 -20.49
CA GLN A 42 -1.31 19.18 -21.86
C GLN A 42 -2.39 20.28 -21.85
N ALA A 43 -3.37 20.16 -20.96
CA ALA A 43 -4.44 21.14 -20.78
C ALA A 43 -4.00 22.39 -19.99
N GLY A 44 -2.82 22.40 -19.37
CA GLY A 44 -2.33 23.51 -18.56
C GLY A 44 -3.10 23.70 -17.24
N VAL A 45 -3.70 22.63 -16.70
CA VAL A 45 -4.48 22.66 -15.47
C VAL A 45 -3.87 21.73 -14.40
N PRO A 46 -4.04 21.99 -13.10
CA PRO A 46 -3.55 21.12 -12.07
C PRO A 46 -4.25 19.76 -12.06
N SER A 47 -3.46 18.70 -11.85
CA SER A 47 -3.93 17.33 -11.59
C SER A 47 -4.28 17.16 -10.11
N VAL A 48 -5.49 16.68 -9.82
CA VAL A 48 -6.02 16.55 -8.47
C VAL A 48 -6.41 15.09 -8.19
N VAL A 49 -5.87 14.53 -7.12
CA VAL A 49 -6.30 13.23 -6.59
C VAL A 49 -7.09 13.46 -5.31
N LEU A 50 -8.34 13.04 -5.29
CA LEU A 50 -9.16 13.01 -4.09
C LEU A 50 -9.26 11.59 -3.54
N THR A 51 -8.89 11.42 -2.29
CA THR A 51 -8.94 10.13 -1.58
C THR A 51 -9.53 10.28 -0.18
N PHE A 52 -9.68 9.17 0.51
CA PHE A 52 -10.36 9.10 1.80
C PHE A 52 -9.51 8.42 2.87
N PHE A 53 -9.64 8.91 4.10
CA PHE A 53 -9.14 8.23 5.30
C PHE A 53 -10.06 8.53 6.51
N PRO A 54 -10.50 7.51 7.30
CA PRO A 54 -10.35 6.06 7.05
C PRO A 54 -10.90 5.60 5.70
N HIS A 55 -10.50 4.38 5.27
CA HIS A 55 -11.01 3.80 4.02
C HIS A 55 -12.52 3.57 4.11
N PRO A 56 -13.33 3.89 3.07
CA PRO A 56 -14.79 3.73 3.10
C PRO A 56 -15.25 2.34 3.59
N SER A 57 -14.60 1.28 3.14
CA SER A 57 -14.93 -0.09 3.59
C SER A 57 -14.70 -0.32 5.08
N VAL A 58 -13.78 0.40 5.72
CA VAL A 58 -13.53 0.31 7.17
C VAL A 58 -14.70 0.91 7.94
N VAL A 59 -15.13 2.10 7.53
CA VAL A 59 -16.25 2.80 8.20
C VAL A 59 -17.58 2.10 7.97
N LEU A 60 -17.85 1.68 6.72
CA LEU A 60 -19.17 1.12 6.35
C LEU A 60 -19.33 -0.36 6.73
N ARG A 61 -18.28 -1.15 6.76
CA ARG A 61 -18.33 -2.61 6.94
C ARG A 61 -17.59 -3.10 8.17
N GLY A 62 -17.02 -2.19 8.98
CA GLY A 62 -16.25 -2.57 10.16
C GLY A 62 -15.08 -3.49 9.81
N ARG A 63 -14.30 -3.20 8.78
CA ARG A 63 -13.14 -4.02 8.40
C ARG A 63 -12.18 -4.17 9.57
N LYS A 64 -11.76 -5.41 9.80
CA LYS A 64 -10.83 -5.75 10.88
C LYS A 64 -9.42 -5.24 10.57
N PRO A 65 -8.51 -5.15 11.57
CA PRO A 65 -7.09 -4.87 11.38
C PRO A 65 -6.43 -5.70 10.28
N ALA A 66 -5.25 -5.27 9.84
CA ALA A 66 -4.53 -5.82 8.69
C ALA A 66 -5.26 -5.62 7.35
N PHE A 67 -5.81 -4.41 7.17
CA PHE A 67 -6.57 -4.05 5.97
C PHE A 67 -5.78 -3.15 4.99
N TYR A 68 -5.09 -2.12 5.47
CA TYR A 68 -4.45 -1.11 4.61
C TYR A 68 -3.18 -1.63 3.95
N ILE A 69 -3.09 -1.52 2.63
CA ILE A 69 -1.88 -1.89 1.88
C ILE A 69 -0.79 -0.82 2.06
N ASN A 70 -1.18 0.46 2.21
CA ASN A 70 -0.30 1.58 2.51
C ASN A 70 -0.81 2.38 3.71
N THR A 71 0.09 3.02 4.47
CA THR A 71 -0.32 4.11 5.36
C THR A 71 -0.79 5.32 4.55
N PRO A 72 -1.51 6.28 5.14
CA PRO A 72 -1.86 7.53 4.44
C PRO A 72 -0.65 8.28 3.88
N GLU A 73 0.46 8.32 4.62
CA GLU A 73 1.71 8.97 4.25
C GLU A 73 2.38 8.27 3.07
N GLU A 74 2.49 6.95 3.12
CA GLU A 74 3.03 6.14 2.01
C GLU A 74 2.17 6.28 0.76
N LYS A 75 0.84 6.33 0.91
CA LYS A 75 -0.07 6.57 -0.22
C LYS A 75 0.22 7.93 -0.85
N ALA A 76 0.35 8.98 -0.04
CA ALA A 76 0.66 10.32 -0.53
C ALA A 76 2.02 10.36 -1.25
N GLN A 77 3.05 9.73 -0.69
CA GLN A 77 4.34 9.60 -1.32
C GLN A 77 4.25 8.87 -2.66
N ARG A 78 3.55 7.72 -2.70
CA ARG A 78 3.35 6.94 -3.92
C ARG A 78 2.60 7.70 -5.02
N VAL A 79 1.55 8.44 -4.66
CA VAL A 79 0.81 9.28 -5.61
C VAL A 79 1.70 10.40 -6.15
N SER A 80 2.57 10.98 -5.32
CA SER A 80 3.49 12.04 -5.75
C SER A 80 4.52 11.59 -6.80
N GLU A 81 4.93 10.31 -6.78
CA GLU A 81 5.85 9.72 -7.77
C GLU A 81 5.30 9.81 -9.21
N PHE A 82 3.98 9.95 -9.38
CA PHE A 82 3.33 10.11 -10.69
C PHE A 82 3.24 11.55 -11.17
N GLY A 83 3.74 12.52 -10.40
CA GLY A 83 3.72 13.94 -10.78
C GLY A 83 2.37 14.62 -10.53
N VAL A 84 1.54 14.09 -9.64
CA VAL A 84 0.28 14.71 -9.22
C VAL A 84 0.57 16.04 -8.52
N ASP A 85 -0.18 17.10 -8.85
CA ASP A 85 0.03 18.44 -8.28
C ASP A 85 -0.60 18.57 -6.89
N ILE A 86 -1.83 18.08 -6.73
CA ILE A 86 -2.59 18.22 -5.48
C ILE A 86 -3.22 16.88 -5.10
N MET A 87 -3.02 16.48 -3.85
CA MET A 87 -3.74 15.37 -3.24
C MET A 87 -4.63 15.88 -2.11
N ILE A 88 -5.90 15.50 -2.14
CA ILE A 88 -6.88 15.84 -1.10
C ILE A 88 -7.28 14.54 -0.40
N THR A 89 -7.03 14.46 0.92
CA THR A 89 -7.48 13.32 1.73
C THR A 89 -8.63 13.75 2.63
N LEU A 90 -9.85 13.44 2.22
CA LEU A 90 -11.02 13.73 3.03
C LEU A 90 -11.21 12.71 4.14
N ARG A 91 -11.63 13.19 5.31
CA ARG A 91 -12.10 12.31 6.37
C ARG A 91 -13.38 11.62 5.90
N PHE A 92 -13.34 10.29 5.85
CA PHE A 92 -14.53 9.49 5.56
C PHE A 92 -15.17 9.02 6.86
N ASP A 93 -16.33 9.54 7.14
CA ASP A 93 -17.13 9.20 8.31
C ASP A 93 -18.59 8.87 7.90
N ARG A 94 -19.44 8.62 8.87
CA ARG A 94 -20.83 8.28 8.62
C ARG A 94 -21.56 9.42 7.90
N ALA A 95 -21.32 10.67 8.29
CA ALA A 95 -21.96 11.83 7.67
C ALA A 95 -21.60 11.95 6.19
N LEU A 96 -20.31 11.81 5.82
CA LEU A 96 -19.90 11.83 4.41
C LEU A 96 -20.48 10.64 3.64
N SER A 97 -20.66 9.49 4.27
CA SER A 97 -21.22 8.30 3.61
C SER A 97 -22.70 8.43 3.23
N GLU A 98 -23.41 9.35 3.85
CA GLU A 98 -24.84 9.64 3.62
C GLU A 98 -25.05 10.73 2.56
N VAL A 99 -24.00 11.41 2.12
CA VAL A 99 -24.08 12.43 1.08
C VAL A 99 -24.41 11.78 -0.26
N GLY A 100 -25.47 12.28 -0.90
CA GLY A 100 -25.88 11.86 -2.24
C GLY A 100 -24.82 12.17 -3.29
N PRO A 101 -24.85 11.46 -4.43
CA PRO A 101 -23.84 11.65 -5.49
C PRO A 101 -23.90 13.04 -6.12
N GLU A 102 -25.07 13.62 -6.27
CA GLU A 102 -25.25 14.97 -6.83
C GLU A 102 -24.62 16.03 -5.92
N ASP A 103 -24.98 16.02 -4.63
CA ASP A 103 -24.46 16.99 -3.66
C ASP A 103 -22.95 16.89 -3.52
N PHE A 104 -22.42 15.66 -3.55
CA PHE A 104 -20.98 15.46 -3.48
C PHE A 104 -20.28 15.99 -4.73
N LEU A 105 -20.82 15.72 -5.93
CA LEU A 105 -20.28 16.19 -7.19
C LEU A 105 -20.29 17.73 -7.26
N THR A 106 -21.40 18.36 -6.87
CA THR A 106 -21.54 19.83 -6.80
C THR A 106 -20.50 20.44 -5.86
N ARG A 107 -20.37 19.93 -4.64
CA ARG A 107 -19.34 20.39 -3.68
C ARG A 107 -17.93 20.32 -4.26
N LEU A 108 -17.61 19.25 -4.97
CA LEU A 108 -16.30 19.11 -5.60
C LEU A 108 -16.13 20.13 -6.74
N HIS A 109 -17.17 20.32 -7.55
CA HIS A 109 -17.12 21.26 -8.66
C HIS A 109 -16.96 22.71 -8.17
N ASP A 110 -17.67 23.13 -7.13
CA ASP A 110 -17.59 24.48 -6.53
C ASP A 110 -16.18 24.85 -6.03
N HIS A 111 -15.39 23.85 -5.65
CA HIS A 111 -14.03 24.06 -5.14
C HIS A 111 -12.95 23.84 -6.20
N LEU A 112 -13.13 22.87 -7.09
CA LEU A 112 -12.07 22.37 -7.96
C LEU A 112 -12.27 22.77 -9.43
N HIS A 113 -13.50 23.18 -9.83
CA HIS A 113 -13.88 23.51 -11.21
C HIS A 113 -13.26 22.54 -12.21
N PHE A 114 -13.37 21.20 -11.91
CA PHE A 114 -12.76 20.19 -12.74
C PHE A 114 -13.44 20.12 -14.11
N GLN A 115 -12.62 20.19 -15.16
CA GLN A 115 -13.01 20.07 -16.56
C GLN A 115 -12.92 18.62 -17.06
N ASP A 116 -12.19 17.79 -16.34
CA ASP A 116 -11.98 16.37 -16.64
C ASP A 116 -12.09 15.54 -15.36
N LEU A 117 -12.95 14.51 -15.41
CA LEU A 117 -13.12 13.54 -14.33
C LEU A 117 -12.63 12.17 -14.80
N TRP A 118 -11.64 11.62 -14.12
CA TRP A 118 -11.00 10.35 -14.44
C TRP A 118 -11.43 9.27 -13.46
N ILE A 119 -11.98 8.17 -13.96
CA ILE A 119 -12.46 7.06 -13.13
C ILE A 119 -11.99 5.71 -13.68
N GLY A 120 -11.90 4.72 -12.80
CA GLY A 120 -11.81 3.31 -13.20
C GLY A 120 -13.20 2.76 -13.59
N GLN A 121 -13.22 1.67 -14.33
CA GLN A 121 -14.44 1.07 -14.87
C GLN A 121 -15.49 0.69 -13.80
N ASP A 122 -15.05 0.32 -12.58
CA ASP A 122 -15.93 -0.10 -11.47
C ASP A 122 -16.18 1.01 -10.44
N PHE A 123 -15.84 2.24 -10.79
CA PHE A 123 -15.97 3.38 -9.88
C PHE A 123 -17.42 3.70 -9.59
N ALA A 124 -17.69 4.09 -8.35
CA ALA A 124 -18.92 4.75 -7.96
C ALA A 124 -18.69 5.59 -6.69
N LEU A 125 -19.38 6.72 -6.60
CA LEU A 125 -19.35 7.66 -5.47
C LEU A 125 -20.73 7.85 -4.84
N GLY A 126 -20.78 8.58 -3.72
CA GLY A 126 -22.00 8.95 -3.03
C GLY A 126 -22.66 7.80 -2.27
N HIS A 127 -23.77 8.11 -1.62
CA HIS A 127 -24.54 7.16 -0.84
C HIS A 127 -24.91 5.92 -1.68
N ASN A 128 -24.83 4.73 -1.12
CA ASN A 128 -25.13 3.44 -1.77
C ASN A 128 -24.45 3.21 -3.13
N ARG A 129 -23.38 3.96 -3.48
CA ARG A 129 -22.71 3.88 -4.79
C ARG A 129 -23.63 4.27 -5.97
N GLU A 130 -24.60 5.15 -5.74
CA GLU A 130 -25.54 5.58 -6.77
C GLU A 130 -24.85 6.41 -7.87
N GLY A 131 -23.78 7.14 -7.53
CA GLY A 131 -22.94 7.88 -8.47
C GLY A 131 -22.02 6.98 -9.30
N ASN A 132 -22.57 6.02 -10.01
CA ASN A 132 -21.86 5.12 -10.92
C ASN A 132 -21.52 5.82 -12.25
N ARG A 133 -20.83 5.08 -13.15
CA ARG A 133 -20.43 5.59 -14.47
C ARG A 133 -21.61 6.23 -15.23
N HIS A 134 -22.75 5.57 -15.32
CA HIS A 134 -23.93 6.06 -16.05
C HIS A 134 -24.46 7.38 -15.47
N PHE A 135 -24.54 7.47 -14.13
CA PHE A 135 -24.88 8.72 -13.44
C PHE A 135 -23.91 9.84 -13.80
N LEU A 136 -22.59 9.58 -13.74
CA LEU A 136 -21.56 10.58 -14.04
C LEU A 136 -21.59 11.03 -15.51
N GLU A 137 -21.84 10.12 -16.44
CA GLU A 137 -22.04 10.43 -17.86
C GLU A 137 -23.26 11.35 -18.07
N ALA A 138 -24.38 11.05 -17.42
CA ALA A 138 -25.60 11.86 -17.51
C ALA A 138 -25.45 13.27 -16.90
N ARG A 139 -24.54 13.44 -15.92
CA ARG A 139 -24.28 14.74 -15.27
C ARG A 139 -23.15 15.55 -15.90
N SER A 140 -22.37 14.97 -16.80
CA SER A 140 -21.21 15.60 -17.40
C SER A 140 -21.53 16.92 -18.12
N ALA A 141 -22.59 16.97 -18.88
CA ALA A 141 -23.02 18.18 -19.59
C ALA A 141 -23.49 19.30 -18.64
N ALA A 142 -24.24 18.95 -17.59
CA ALA A 142 -24.76 19.92 -16.62
C ALA A 142 -23.66 20.56 -15.76
N HIS A 143 -22.62 19.79 -15.41
CA HIS A 143 -21.49 20.26 -14.64
C HIS A 143 -20.29 20.71 -15.51
N GLY A 144 -20.37 20.59 -16.83
CA GLY A 144 -19.35 21.09 -17.77
C GLY A 144 -18.02 20.31 -17.72
N TYR A 145 -18.02 19.02 -17.37
CA TYR A 145 -16.80 18.19 -17.37
C TYR A 145 -16.87 17.07 -18.42
N ARG A 146 -15.70 16.58 -18.82
CA ARG A 146 -15.53 15.37 -19.63
C ARG A 146 -15.24 14.19 -18.72
N LEU A 147 -15.93 13.07 -18.94
CA LEU A 147 -15.69 11.84 -18.21
C LEU A 147 -14.71 10.93 -18.97
N HIS A 148 -13.62 10.56 -18.33
CA HIS A 148 -12.63 9.63 -18.84
C HIS A 148 -12.67 8.33 -18.04
N VAL A 149 -12.88 7.20 -18.72
CA VAL A 149 -12.97 5.89 -18.09
C VAL A 149 -11.75 5.06 -18.46
N ILE A 150 -10.92 4.75 -17.48
CA ILE A 150 -9.74 3.92 -17.67
C ILE A 150 -10.13 2.44 -17.61
N PRO A 151 -9.76 1.64 -18.61
CA PRO A 151 -10.04 0.21 -18.61
C PRO A 151 -9.28 -0.51 -17.49
N ARG A 152 -9.78 -1.71 -17.15
CA ARG A 152 -9.12 -2.57 -16.16
C ARG A 152 -7.75 -3.01 -16.66
N VAL A 153 -6.75 -2.94 -15.79
CA VAL A 153 -5.43 -3.53 -16.05
C VAL A 153 -5.49 -5.01 -15.68
N LEU A 154 -5.04 -5.84 -16.59
CA LEU A 154 -4.94 -7.30 -16.39
C LEU A 154 -3.48 -7.71 -16.33
N ILE A 155 -3.16 -8.62 -15.42
CA ILE A 155 -1.87 -9.33 -15.34
C ILE A 155 -2.19 -10.82 -15.39
N GLU A 156 -1.66 -11.52 -16.38
CA GLU A 156 -1.91 -12.95 -16.58
C GLU A 156 -3.42 -13.31 -16.64
N GLY A 157 -4.22 -12.43 -17.26
CA GLY A 157 -5.69 -12.59 -17.36
C GLY A 157 -6.47 -12.20 -16.11
N GLU A 158 -5.82 -11.80 -15.02
CA GLU A 158 -6.48 -11.40 -13.78
C GLU A 158 -6.57 -9.89 -13.63
N ILE A 159 -7.73 -9.38 -13.19
CA ILE A 159 -7.93 -7.96 -12.93
C ILE A 159 -7.09 -7.53 -11.73
N VAL A 160 -6.23 -6.53 -11.91
CA VAL A 160 -5.45 -5.94 -10.82
C VAL A 160 -6.35 -5.07 -9.94
N SER A 161 -6.38 -5.36 -8.63
CA SER A 161 -7.18 -4.61 -7.65
C SER A 161 -6.59 -4.71 -6.24
N SER A 162 -6.94 -3.75 -5.36
CA SER A 162 -6.53 -3.80 -3.94
C SER A 162 -7.04 -5.07 -3.22
N THR A 163 -8.16 -5.63 -3.64
CA THR A 163 -8.67 -6.90 -3.10
C THR A 163 -7.71 -8.04 -3.42
N ARG A 164 -7.27 -8.17 -4.65
CA ARG A 164 -6.32 -9.21 -5.07
C ARG A 164 -4.94 -9.03 -4.45
N VAL A 165 -4.47 -7.79 -4.28
CA VAL A 165 -3.25 -7.52 -3.51
C VAL A 165 -3.37 -8.05 -2.09
N ARG A 166 -4.48 -7.79 -1.40
CA ARG A 166 -4.70 -8.31 -0.05
C ARG A 166 -4.83 -9.84 0.00
N GLU A 167 -5.43 -10.45 -1.00
CA GLU A 167 -5.54 -11.92 -1.12
C GLU A 167 -4.15 -12.54 -1.30
N ALA A 168 -3.32 -11.99 -2.17
CA ALA A 168 -1.94 -12.43 -2.37
C ALA A 168 -1.08 -12.25 -1.10
N LEU A 169 -1.23 -11.14 -0.37
CA LEU A 169 -0.58 -10.98 0.95
C LEU A 169 -1.03 -12.07 1.93
N ARG A 170 -2.34 -12.35 2.03
CA ARG A 170 -2.86 -13.38 2.94
C ARG A 170 -2.44 -14.81 2.58
N SER A 171 -2.14 -15.08 1.32
CA SER A 171 -1.58 -16.37 0.88
C SER A 171 -0.05 -16.42 1.05
N GLY A 172 0.62 -15.26 1.25
CA GLY A 172 2.06 -15.13 1.33
C GLY A 172 2.75 -15.10 -0.05
N ASP A 173 2.00 -14.92 -1.11
CA ASP A 173 2.50 -14.82 -2.48
C ASP A 173 2.98 -13.38 -2.78
N VAL A 174 4.16 -13.05 -2.23
CA VAL A 174 4.74 -11.70 -2.37
C VAL A 174 5.18 -11.39 -3.80
N ALA A 175 5.52 -12.42 -4.59
CA ALA A 175 5.85 -12.27 -6.01
C ALA A 175 4.60 -11.81 -6.80
N ARG A 176 3.44 -12.37 -6.51
CA ARG A 176 2.17 -11.92 -7.11
C ARG A 176 1.79 -10.51 -6.66
N VAL A 177 2.05 -10.15 -5.40
CA VAL A 177 1.87 -8.79 -4.90
C VAL A 177 2.74 -7.81 -5.69
N GLU A 178 4.02 -8.14 -5.92
CA GLU A 178 4.93 -7.34 -6.74
C GLU A 178 4.39 -7.13 -8.15
N ARG A 179 3.90 -8.18 -8.82
CA ARG A 179 3.29 -8.06 -10.15
C ARG A 179 2.10 -7.10 -10.17
N TYR A 180 1.27 -7.09 -9.12
CA TYR A 180 0.12 -6.18 -9.05
C TYR A 180 0.48 -4.75 -8.68
N LEU A 181 1.53 -4.55 -7.86
CA LEU A 181 1.99 -3.23 -7.44
C LEU A 181 3.02 -2.61 -8.40
N GLY A 182 3.63 -3.41 -9.27
CA GLY A 182 4.74 -3.01 -10.14
C GLY A 182 6.05 -2.79 -9.37
N LYS A 183 6.12 -3.21 -8.10
CA LYS A 183 7.31 -3.19 -7.23
C LYS A 183 7.11 -4.11 -6.02
N PRO A 184 8.20 -4.53 -5.35
CA PRO A 184 8.11 -5.33 -4.14
C PRO A 184 7.21 -4.70 -3.08
N PHE A 185 6.47 -5.53 -2.35
CA PHE A 185 5.69 -5.07 -1.21
C PHE A 185 6.62 -4.57 -0.11
N MET A 186 6.39 -3.35 0.35
CA MET A 186 7.20 -2.72 1.39
C MET A 186 6.42 -2.65 2.71
N LEU A 187 7.08 -3.03 3.81
CA LEU A 187 6.55 -2.98 5.16
C LEU A 187 7.52 -2.22 6.08
N PRO A 188 7.23 -0.97 6.43
CA PRO A 188 8.03 -0.24 7.40
C PRO A 188 7.67 -0.64 8.82
N GLY A 189 8.68 -0.64 9.70
CA GLY A 189 8.50 -0.84 11.13
C GLY A 189 9.58 -0.16 11.95
N ARG A 190 9.23 0.31 13.13
CA ARG A 190 10.21 0.81 14.10
C ARG A 190 10.83 -0.37 14.85
N VAL A 191 12.13 -0.37 14.97
CA VAL A 191 12.84 -1.40 15.75
C VAL A 191 12.55 -1.20 17.24
N VAL A 192 12.02 -2.21 17.87
CA VAL A 192 11.68 -2.24 19.30
C VAL A 192 12.41 -3.37 20.03
N ARG A 193 12.50 -3.26 21.36
CA ARG A 193 13.09 -4.33 22.17
C ARG A 193 12.21 -5.58 22.13
N GLY A 194 12.81 -6.69 21.71
CA GLY A 194 12.21 -8.02 21.71
C GLY A 194 12.69 -8.88 22.89
N VAL A 195 12.31 -10.14 22.89
CA VAL A 195 12.70 -11.12 23.94
C VAL A 195 14.19 -11.50 23.88
N GLY A 196 14.92 -11.09 22.82
CA GLY A 196 16.37 -11.24 22.71
C GLY A 196 16.88 -12.66 22.38
N ARG A 197 16.01 -13.59 21.99
CA ARG A 197 16.37 -14.99 21.68
C ARG A 197 17.38 -15.14 20.54
N GLY A 198 17.35 -14.24 19.54
CA GLY A 198 18.26 -14.31 18.39
C GLY A 198 19.73 -14.07 18.75
N ARG A 199 20.02 -13.26 19.78
CA ARG A 199 21.41 -13.01 20.24
C ARG A 199 22.11 -14.26 20.76
N SER A 200 21.38 -15.13 21.48
CA SER A 200 21.92 -16.36 22.02
C SER A 200 22.23 -17.43 20.97
N LEU A 201 21.71 -17.24 19.73
CA LEU A 201 21.83 -18.18 18.60
C LEU A 201 22.77 -17.67 17.51
N SER A 202 23.54 -16.60 17.74
CA SER A 202 24.44 -15.97 16.76
C SER A 202 23.73 -15.39 15.51
N PHE A 203 22.40 -15.24 15.55
CA PHE A 203 21.59 -14.61 14.51
C PHE A 203 20.80 -13.44 15.11
N PRO A 204 21.42 -12.26 15.31
CA PRO A 204 20.73 -11.13 15.90
C PRO A 204 19.56 -10.70 15.01
N THR A 205 18.38 -10.57 15.62
CA THR A 205 17.16 -10.14 14.93
C THR A 205 16.67 -8.81 15.49
N ALA A 206 16.21 -7.93 14.62
CA ALA A 206 15.47 -6.73 14.96
C ALA A 206 13.96 -7.05 14.97
N ASN A 207 13.28 -6.69 16.08
CA ASN A 207 11.84 -6.80 16.19
C ASN A 207 11.22 -5.50 15.69
N LEU A 208 10.30 -5.58 14.73
CA LEU A 208 9.67 -4.42 14.12
C LEU A 208 8.24 -4.24 14.63
N ALA A 209 7.99 -3.09 15.25
CA ALA A 209 6.63 -2.62 15.49
C ALA A 209 6.06 -2.03 14.20
N ILE A 210 5.02 -2.65 13.69
CA ILE A 210 4.29 -2.20 12.50
C ILE A 210 2.93 -1.64 12.90
N TRP A 211 2.33 -0.83 12.05
CA TRP A 211 0.97 -0.34 12.28
C TRP A 211 -0.04 -1.50 12.26
N ASP A 212 -0.87 -1.62 13.31
CA ASP A 212 -1.78 -2.76 13.52
C ASP A 212 -2.81 -2.96 12.40
N GLU A 213 -3.20 -1.88 11.72
CA GLU A 213 -4.14 -1.94 10.60
C GLU A 213 -3.45 -2.23 9.26
N ARG A 214 -2.12 -2.37 9.25
CA ARG A 214 -1.33 -2.65 8.05
C ARG A 214 -1.53 -4.08 7.57
N ALA A 215 -1.87 -4.26 6.28
CA ALA A 215 -1.81 -5.57 5.65
C ALA A 215 -0.34 -6.03 5.58
N HIS A 216 -0.12 -7.29 5.89
CA HIS A 216 1.19 -7.92 5.86
C HIS A 216 1.10 -9.30 5.22
N PRO A 217 2.21 -9.87 4.74
CA PRO A 217 2.23 -11.23 4.24
C PRO A 217 1.84 -12.26 5.31
N ARG A 218 1.30 -13.40 4.87
CA ARG A 218 1.00 -14.55 5.74
C ARG A 218 2.21 -14.91 6.59
N SER A 219 1.98 -15.49 7.79
CA SER A 219 3.05 -16.02 8.63
C SER A 219 3.98 -16.96 7.87
N GLY A 220 5.29 -16.81 8.09
CA GLY A 220 6.34 -17.54 7.40
C GLY A 220 7.64 -16.78 7.35
N VAL A 221 8.63 -17.35 6.69
CA VAL A 221 9.98 -16.79 6.52
C VAL A 221 10.15 -16.30 5.09
N TYR A 222 10.74 -15.10 4.93
CA TYR A 222 10.83 -14.37 3.68
C TYR A 222 12.26 -13.88 3.40
N ALA A 223 12.64 -13.87 2.12
CA ALA A 223 13.79 -13.13 1.63
C ALA A 223 13.39 -11.67 1.39
N CYS A 224 14.11 -10.75 2.01
CA CYS A 224 13.80 -9.32 1.99
C CYS A 224 15.06 -8.48 1.74
N LEU A 225 14.87 -7.26 1.21
CA LEU A 225 15.84 -6.19 1.37
C LEU A 225 15.37 -5.26 2.48
N ALA A 226 16.26 -4.95 3.41
CA ALA A 226 16.03 -4.03 4.51
C ALA A 226 16.73 -2.70 4.23
N GLU A 227 15.99 -1.61 4.14
CA GLU A 227 16.54 -0.26 4.06
C GLU A 227 16.52 0.36 5.45
N VAL A 228 17.69 0.82 5.92
CA VAL A 228 17.84 1.51 7.19
C VAL A 228 19.01 2.49 7.10
N LYS A 229 18.89 3.69 7.69
CA LYS A 229 19.94 4.73 7.70
C LYS A 229 20.47 5.07 6.29
N GLY A 230 19.64 4.94 5.25
CA GLY A 230 20.03 5.22 3.86
C GLY A 230 20.84 4.12 3.19
N ALA A 231 21.09 2.98 3.86
CA ALA A 231 21.76 1.82 3.30
C ALA A 231 20.78 0.66 3.15
N GLN A 232 21.06 -0.23 2.20
CA GLN A 232 20.25 -1.41 1.91
C GLN A 232 21.03 -2.69 2.25
N TRP A 233 20.35 -3.62 2.90
CA TRP A 233 20.89 -4.88 3.42
C TRP A 233 20.02 -6.04 2.99
N GLN A 234 20.63 -7.15 2.62
CA GLN A 234 19.88 -8.40 2.47
C GLN A 234 19.38 -8.84 3.86
N ALA A 235 18.21 -9.44 3.90
CA ALA A 235 17.60 -9.82 5.17
C ALA A 235 16.74 -11.08 5.05
N VAL A 236 16.68 -11.83 6.14
CA VAL A 236 15.71 -12.90 6.35
C VAL A 236 14.71 -12.44 7.40
N THR A 237 13.43 -12.40 7.02
CA THR A 237 12.36 -11.89 7.88
C THR A 237 11.38 -12.99 8.22
N ASN A 238 11.13 -13.19 9.51
CA ASN A 238 10.05 -14.02 10.03
C ASN A 238 8.82 -13.16 10.34
N ILE A 239 7.67 -13.52 9.78
CA ILE A 239 6.36 -12.99 10.17
C ILE A 239 5.64 -14.09 10.94
N GLY A 240 5.41 -13.86 12.23
CA GLY A 240 4.71 -14.77 13.12
C GLY A 240 3.48 -14.11 13.77
N VAL A 241 2.79 -14.89 14.57
CA VAL A 241 1.66 -14.42 15.39
C VAL A 241 1.95 -14.71 16.85
N ARG A 242 1.93 -13.68 17.69
CA ARG A 242 2.01 -13.89 19.14
C ARG A 242 0.66 -14.33 19.68
N PRO A 243 0.54 -15.48 20.33
CA PRO A 243 -0.64 -15.80 21.11
C PRO A 243 -0.80 -14.72 22.20
N THR A 244 -1.86 -13.95 22.16
CA THR A 244 -2.18 -13.03 23.25
C THR A 244 -2.89 -13.81 24.36
N PHE A 245 -2.34 -13.79 25.58
CA PHE A 245 -3.07 -14.21 26.77
C PHE A 245 -4.08 -13.09 27.11
N GLY A 246 -5.36 -13.28 26.79
CA GLY A 246 -6.45 -12.32 27.02
C GLY A 246 -7.31 -12.03 25.79
N GLU A 247 -8.28 -11.15 25.91
CA GLU A 247 -9.24 -10.79 24.83
C GLU A 247 -8.63 -9.98 23.66
N GLY A 248 -7.31 -9.76 23.65
CA GLY A 248 -6.58 -9.05 22.60
C GLY A 248 -6.47 -9.86 21.31
N LYS A 249 -6.55 -9.19 20.16
CA LYS A 249 -6.28 -9.81 18.86
C LYS A 249 -4.79 -10.18 18.77
N PRO A 250 -4.45 -11.35 18.17
CA PRO A 250 -3.06 -11.71 17.96
C PRO A 250 -2.39 -10.65 17.07
N ALA A 251 -1.37 -9.99 17.61
CA ALA A 251 -0.57 -9.02 16.87
C ALA A 251 0.49 -9.74 16.02
N PRO A 252 0.76 -9.29 14.81
CA PRO A 252 1.86 -9.84 14.04
C PRO A 252 3.20 -9.53 14.71
N ILE A 253 4.08 -10.52 14.73
CA ILE A 253 5.48 -10.34 15.10
C ILE A 253 6.27 -10.30 13.81
N VAL A 254 7.04 -9.25 13.60
CA VAL A 254 7.96 -9.14 12.47
C VAL A 254 9.38 -9.10 13.05
N GLU A 255 10.12 -10.18 12.83
CA GLU A 255 11.51 -10.31 13.24
C GLU A 255 12.38 -10.41 11.99
N THR A 256 13.36 -9.53 11.86
CA THR A 256 14.27 -9.52 10.71
C THR A 256 15.72 -9.63 11.13
N HIS A 257 16.46 -10.50 10.45
CA HIS A 257 17.91 -10.63 10.55
C HIS A 257 18.51 -9.98 9.30
N LEU A 258 19.21 -8.84 9.50
CA LEU A 258 19.96 -8.16 8.45
C LEU A 258 21.29 -8.90 8.29
N LEU A 259 21.58 -9.38 7.08
CA LEU A 259 22.79 -10.14 6.80
C LEU A 259 24.00 -9.20 6.75
N ASP A 260 25.08 -9.60 7.41
CA ASP A 260 26.35 -8.85 7.47
C ASP A 260 26.23 -7.44 8.09
N PHE A 261 25.13 -7.17 8.80
CA PHE A 261 24.95 -5.90 9.49
C PHE A 261 25.55 -5.96 10.89
N GLU A 262 26.40 -4.98 11.17
CA GLU A 262 26.93 -4.74 12.51
C GLU A 262 26.48 -3.37 13.01
N GLY A 263 25.89 -3.32 14.20
CA GLY A 263 25.47 -2.07 14.82
C GLY A 263 24.16 -2.15 15.58
N ASP A 264 23.76 -0.99 16.12
CA ASP A 264 22.49 -0.82 16.83
C ASP A 264 21.41 -0.26 15.89
N LEU A 265 20.25 -0.89 15.95
CA LEU A 265 19.05 -0.52 15.17
C LEU A 265 17.89 -0.05 16.04
N TYR A 266 18.01 -0.02 17.36
CA TYR A 266 16.89 0.38 18.22
C TYR A 266 16.39 1.78 17.87
N ASP A 267 15.07 1.94 17.88
CA ASP A 267 14.31 3.15 17.51
C ASP A 267 14.41 3.59 16.04
N GLU A 268 15.24 2.92 15.23
CA GLU A 268 15.31 3.19 13.80
C GLU A 268 14.07 2.67 13.04
N ILE A 269 13.76 3.29 11.91
CA ILE A 269 12.76 2.79 10.97
C ILE A 269 13.45 1.90 9.94
N VAL A 270 13.10 0.64 9.95
CA VAL A 270 13.50 -0.34 8.91
C VAL A 270 12.36 -0.50 7.91
N ARG A 271 12.67 -0.39 6.61
CA ARG A 271 11.73 -0.66 5.52
C ARG A 271 12.08 -2.00 4.87
N LEU A 272 11.21 -2.99 5.04
CA LEU A 272 11.39 -4.33 4.47
C LEU A 272 10.69 -4.41 3.10
N SER A 273 11.45 -4.68 2.04
CA SER A 273 10.93 -5.04 0.72
C SER A 273 10.94 -6.56 0.56
N PHE A 274 9.77 -7.16 0.31
CA PHE A 274 9.58 -8.62 0.24
C PHE A 274 9.73 -9.13 -1.18
N PHE A 275 10.62 -10.10 -1.40
CA PHE A 275 10.89 -10.69 -2.73
C PHE A 275 10.40 -12.12 -2.87
N ALA A 276 10.61 -12.97 -1.86
CA ALA A 276 10.18 -14.34 -1.92
C ALA A 276 9.79 -14.90 -0.55
N ARG A 277 8.84 -15.81 -0.56
CA ARG A 277 8.52 -16.62 0.60
C ARG A 277 9.39 -17.86 0.59
N LEU A 278 10.17 -18.06 1.64
CA LEU A 278 11.10 -19.18 1.75
C LEU A 278 10.41 -20.44 2.29
N ARG A 279 9.55 -20.28 3.32
CA ARG A 279 8.82 -21.39 3.96
C ARG A 279 7.74 -20.92 4.93
N ASP A 280 6.95 -21.88 5.42
CA ASP A 280 6.06 -21.70 6.58
C ASP A 280 6.84 -21.60 7.89
N GLU A 281 6.22 -21.04 8.94
CA GLU A 281 6.73 -21.19 10.29
C GLU A 281 6.69 -22.67 10.71
N GLN A 282 7.70 -23.08 11.46
CA GLN A 282 7.77 -24.43 11.99
C GLN A 282 8.43 -24.44 13.38
N LYS A 283 8.06 -25.44 14.18
CA LYS A 283 8.71 -25.69 15.48
C LYS A 283 9.93 -26.58 15.29
N PHE A 284 10.96 -26.35 16.08
CA PHE A 284 12.19 -27.14 16.04
C PHE A 284 12.35 -27.91 17.34
N PRO A 285 12.89 -29.13 17.30
CA PRO A 285 13.10 -29.96 18.50
C PRO A 285 14.15 -29.38 19.45
N ASP A 286 15.17 -28.72 18.90
CA ASP A 286 16.27 -28.12 19.64
C ASP A 286 16.87 -26.90 18.91
N ALA A 287 17.85 -26.26 19.59
CA ALA A 287 18.51 -25.07 19.05
C ALA A 287 19.40 -25.39 17.84
N GLN A 288 19.99 -26.58 17.77
CA GLN A 288 20.86 -26.98 16.66
C GLN A 288 20.05 -27.10 15.37
N ALA A 289 18.91 -27.80 15.39
CA ALA A 289 18.01 -27.92 14.25
C ALA A 289 17.48 -26.55 13.77
N LEU A 290 17.22 -25.63 14.71
CA LEU A 290 16.86 -24.23 14.38
C LEU A 290 18.01 -23.51 13.70
N MET A 291 19.24 -23.58 14.21
CA MET A 291 20.42 -22.92 13.62
C MET A 291 20.71 -23.43 12.20
N GLU A 292 20.69 -24.76 12.00
CA GLU A 292 20.88 -25.36 10.68
C GLU A 292 19.82 -24.90 9.68
N ARG A 293 18.58 -24.75 10.15
CA ARG A 293 17.50 -24.25 9.30
C ARG A 293 17.69 -22.79 8.95
N ILE A 294 18.03 -21.92 9.92
CA ILE A 294 18.31 -20.50 9.66
C ILE A 294 19.45 -20.35 8.64
N THR A 295 20.53 -21.13 8.79
CA THR A 295 21.63 -21.10 7.81
C THR A 295 21.17 -21.43 6.39
N ARG A 296 20.31 -22.44 6.22
CA ARG A 296 19.72 -22.77 4.92
C ARG A 296 18.81 -21.67 4.39
N ASP A 297 18.01 -21.04 5.26
CA ASP A 297 17.14 -19.92 4.88
C ASP A 297 17.96 -18.70 4.42
N ILE A 298 19.09 -18.40 5.10
CA ILE A 298 20.03 -17.34 4.72
C ILE A 298 20.66 -17.63 3.35
N ALA A 299 21.19 -18.85 3.13
CA ALA A 299 21.79 -19.23 1.86
C ALA A 299 20.79 -19.06 0.71
N ARG A 300 19.55 -19.53 0.90
CA ARG A 300 18.50 -19.40 -0.11
C ARG A 300 18.06 -17.94 -0.33
N ALA A 301 18.03 -17.14 0.73
CA ALA A 301 17.70 -15.71 0.60
C ALA A 301 18.77 -14.98 -0.21
N ARG A 302 20.05 -15.22 0.02
CA ARG A 302 21.17 -14.63 -0.74
C ARG A 302 21.04 -14.96 -2.22
N GLU A 303 20.89 -16.24 -2.57
CA GLU A 303 20.73 -16.68 -3.95
C GLU A 303 19.60 -15.91 -4.69
N ILE A 304 18.44 -15.76 -4.04
CA ILE A 304 17.29 -15.05 -4.62
C ILE A 304 17.58 -13.55 -4.75
N LEU A 305 18.16 -12.94 -3.72
CA LEU A 305 18.36 -11.49 -3.67
C LEU A 305 19.52 -11.02 -4.55
N ASP A 306 20.59 -11.81 -4.67
CA ASP A 306 21.71 -11.52 -5.58
C ASP A 306 21.21 -11.49 -7.03
N HIS A 307 20.45 -12.50 -7.45
CA HIS A 307 19.86 -12.52 -8.79
C HIS A 307 18.97 -11.29 -9.07
N ARG A 308 18.17 -10.89 -8.09
CA ARG A 308 17.29 -9.71 -8.22
C ARG A 308 18.04 -8.39 -8.28
N LEU A 309 19.16 -8.28 -7.57
CA LEU A 309 20.02 -7.08 -7.62
C LEU A 309 20.74 -6.98 -8.96
N GLU A 310 21.22 -8.09 -9.52
CA GLU A 310 21.82 -8.16 -10.85
C GLU A 310 20.83 -7.75 -11.95
N GLU A 311 19.59 -8.26 -11.93
CA GLU A 311 18.53 -7.84 -12.86
C GLU A 311 18.26 -6.34 -12.81
N SER A 312 18.27 -5.74 -11.61
CA SER A 312 17.98 -4.31 -11.40
C SER A 312 19.09 -3.39 -11.91
N HIS A 313 20.33 -3.87 -12.05
CA HIS A 313 21.46 -3.11 -12.60
C HIS A 313 21.51 -3.12 -14.14
N HIS A 314 20.78 -4.04 -14.77
CA HIS A 314 20.76 -4.21 -16.22
C HIS A 314 19.49 -3.66 -16.89
N ALA A 315 18.50 -3.16 -16.12
CA ALA A 315 17.23 -2.58 -16.56
C ALA A 315 17.24 -1.04 -16.49
#